data_4c4b9507424fa1ba0050cadc6b455043
#
_entry.id   4c4b9507424fa1ba0050cadc6b455043
#
_cell.length_a   1.000
_cell.length_b   1.000
_cell.length_c   1.000
_cell.angle_alpha   90.00
_cell.angle_beta   90.00
_cell.angle_gamma   90.00
#
_symmetry.space_group_name_H-M   'P 1'
#
loop_
_entity.id
_entity.type
_entity.pdbx_description
1 polymer ?
#
loop_
_entity_poly.entity_id
_entity_poly.type
_entity_poly.pdbx_seq_one_letter_code
_entity_poly.pdbx_strand_id
1 'polypeptide(L)'
;EPFDENKSAIKRWSEIWGEHKSAKNRVGEKGHSLYLQVDDKEDRWPVVAQLLKKLQPINNRLECAILVQSNRAARDLVNHLRGAGLGMPIVGESATNPGADNPLGIALLSLFRAAAHPEDGFSAGHVGLTPLSKFLPPKTAERQSALRDIQRDIYQQGFEAVARQWIGQLDSKLDDFARWRAPQFLELARQFDQSGSRDIDAFLRFVPAQEIIEASGASVVQVMTIHKAKGLTFDITIVPDLEGKRLDQARNEALHTQRKNDGEADWVLDLPGKDICMQDDSLKVSVAEARSEACYESFCKLYVALTRSSHGLYVITAKPGNSENYAQLLTTTLAKGEGNSFGDESEPANVMFEEGSFDWVRAKLVEEAKPVAEPELIGAKRGDARLAKRRAAGHGAVVLSGAQLVAFGGADAISFGLAVHKVFEQIEWVDDTTPAKLEPLREAMPEAVDEVARCLADETVAKRLAKPEGDVQLWRERVFDVVLDNEMISGVFDRVHVYADRAEIIDFKSDRVGDKLSLEQAAEKYAPQMATYRQALAKLTGLAESAIRCSLLFTHPCALVEV
;
A
#
# COMPACT_ATOMS: atom_id res chain seq x y z
N GLU A 1 -5.95 40.39 -19.19
CA GLU A 1 -5.70 38.93 -19.13
C GLU A 1 -5.12 38.60 -17.75
N PRO A 2 -5.63 37.53 -17.06
CA PRO A 2 -5.25 37.26 -15.66
C PRO A 2 -3.79 36.78 -15.49
N PHE A 3 -2.99 36.67 -16.55
CA PHE A 3 -1.65 36.07 -16.51
C PHE A 3 -0.58 36.90 -17.20
N ASP A 4 -0.74 38.21 -17.32
CA ASP A 4 0.24 39.08 -18.01
C ASP A 4 1.66 39.00 -17.41
N GLU A 5 1.78 38.71 -16.11
CA GLU A 5 3.05 38.53 -15.42
C GLU A 5 3.77 37.20 -15.77
N ASN A 6 3.06 36.24 -16.37
CA ASN A 6 3.57 34.89 -16.69
C ASN A 6 3.76 34.64 -18.19
N LYS A 7 4.06 35.65 -18.99
CA LYS A 7 4.18 35.56 -20.47
C LYS A 7 5.17 34.48 -20.93
N SER A 8 6.26 34.25 -20.20
CA SER A 8 7.27 33.24 -20.55
C SER A 8 6.72 31.82 -20.39
N ALA A 9 5.94 31.57 -19.33
CA ALA A 9 5.28 30.29 -19.08
C ALA A 9 4.19 30.03 -20.15
N ILE A 10 3.35 31.01 -20.45
CA ILE A 10 2.31 30.93 -21.48
C ILE A 10 2.92 30.61 -22.85
N LYS A 11 4.03 31.26 -23.23
CA LYS A 11 4.74 30.99 -24.48
C LYS A 11 5.25 29.53 -24.51
N ARG A 12 5.88 29.06 -23.46
CA ARG A 12 6.34 27.66 -23.35
C ARG A 12 5.21 26.66 -23.51
N TRP A 13 4.06 26.95 -22.91
CA TRP A 13 2.88 26.06 -23.02
C TRP A 13 2.32 26.04 -24.43
N SER A 14 2.18 27.20 -25.09
CA SER A 14 1.67 27.28 -26.47
C SER A 14 2.55 26.51 -27.47
N GLU A 15 3.85 26.35 -27.16
CA GLU A 15 4.79 25.58 -27.98
C GLU A 15 4.69 24.06 -27.75
N ILE A 16 4.30 23.64 -26.54
CA ILE A 16 4.23 22.23 -26.14
C ILE A 16 2.85 21.63 -26.37
N TRP A 17 1.77 22.40 -26.19
CA TRP A 17 0.40 21.91 -26.26
C TRP A 17 -0.12 21.96 -27.69
N GLY A 18 -0.26 20.77 -28.28
CA GLY A 18 -0.92 20.60 -29.57
C GLY A 18 -2.43 20.50 -29.45
N GLU A 19 -3.13 20.54 -30.58
CA GLU A 19 -4.56 20.32 -30.66
C GLU A 19 -4.94 18.91 -30.19
N HIS A 20 -5.84 18.78 -29.21
CA HIS A 20 -6.34 17.50 -28.75
C HIS A 20 -7.30 16.89 -29.77
N LYS A 21 -7.09 15.62 -30.10
CA LYS A 21 -7.94 14.84 -30.99
C LYS A 21 -8.36 13.57 -30.30
N SER A 22 -9.59 13.16 -30.52
CA SER A 22 -10.09 11.85 -30.04
C SER A 22 -9.19 10.73 -30.55
N ALA A 23 -8.95 9.73 -29.71
CA ALA A 23 -8.21 8.53 -30.10
C ALA A 23 -8.95 7.86 -31.29
N LYS A 24 -8.18 7.36 -32.28
CA LYS A 24 -8.74 6.82 -33.54
C LYS A 24 -9.80 5.73 -33.32
N ASN A 25 -9.65 4.94 -32.28
CA ASN A 25 -10.56 3.86 -31.90
C ASN A 25 -11.79 4.34 -31.11
N ARG A 26 -11.89 5.63 -30.79
CA ARG A 26 -12.98 6.23 -30.02
C ARG A 26 -13.72 7.33 -30.75
N VAL A 27 -13.40 7.53 -32.02
CA VAL A 27 -14.10 8.51 -32.87
C VAL A 27 -15.54 8.06 -33.07
N GLY A 28 -16.50 8.89 -32.66
CA GLY A 28 -17.94 8.62 -32.77
C GLY A 28 -18.57 8.00 -31.51
N GLU A 29 -17.79 7.66 -30.48
CA GLU A 29 -18.36 7.29 -29.18
C GLU A 29 -19.10 8.50 -28.58
N LYS A 30 -20.26 8.22 -27.94
CA LYS A 30 -21.02 9.26 -27.25
C LYS A 30 -20.40 9.54 -25.88
N GLY A 31 -20.34 10.79 -25.49
CA GLY A 31 -19.91 11.24 -24.19
C GLY A 31 -20.75 12.38 -23.66
N HIS A 32 -20.48 12.82 -22.44
CA HIS A 32 -21.13 13.95 -21.83
C HIS A 32 -20.14 14.75 -20.98
N SER A 33 -20.00 16.03 -21.27
CA SER A 33 -19.21 16.97 -20.48
C SER A 33 -20.12 18.03 -19.90
N LEU A 34 -20.11 18.20 -18.59
CA LEU A 34 -20.97 19.10 -17.86
C LEU A 34 -20.18 19.91 -16.85
N TYR A 35 -20.27 21.24 -16.94
CA TYR A 35 -19.73 22.15 -15.94
C TYR A 35 -20.86 22.81 -15.17
N LEU A 36 -20.88 22.57 -13.86
CA LEU A 36 -21.88 23.05 -12.92
C LEU A 36 -21.28 24.07 -11.97
N GLN A 37 -22.05 25.09 -11.65
CA GLN A 37 -21.69 26.09 -10.66
C GLN A 37 -22.77 26.18 -9.58
N VAL A 38 -22.35 26.12 -8.32
CA VAL A 38 -23.21 26.32 -7.14
C VAL A 38 -22.91 27.67 -6.49
N ASP A 39 -23.83 28.16 -5.68
CA ASP A 39 -23.64 29.44 -5.01
C ASP A 39 -22.62 29.34 -3.89
N ASP A 40 -22.72 28.33 -3.01
CA ASP A 40 -21.84 28.11 -1.89
C ASP A 40 -20.98 26.83 -2.04
N LYS A 41 -19.83 26.81 -1.39
CA LYS A 41 -18.89 25.67 -1.47
C LYS A 41 -19.47 24.39 -0.89
N GLU A 42 -20.32 24.52 0.10
CA GLU A 42 -20.97 23.41 0.81
C GLU A 42 -21.96 22.68 -0.10
N ASP A 43 -22.55 23.37 -1.09
CA ASP A 43 -23.54 22.79 -2.00
C ASP A 43 -22.94 21.87 -3.08
N ARG A 44 -21.62 21.88 -3.25
CA ARG A 44 -20.95 21.02 -4.25
C ARG A 44 -21.14 19.53 -3.97
N TRP A 45 -21.07 19.11 -2.72
CA TRP A 45 -21.14 17.69 -2.36
C TRP A 45 -22.55 17.11 -2.50
N PRO A 46 -23.63 17.81 -2.12
CA PRO A 46 -24.99 17.45 -2.51
C PRO A 46 -25.16 17.26 -4.02
N VAL A 47 -24.60 18.15 -4.84
CA VAL A 47 -24.67 18.03 -6.31
C VAL A 47 -23.90 16.80 -6.81
N VAL A 48 -22.75 16.44 -6.19
CA VAL A 48 -22.06 15.15 -6.46
C VAL A 48 -22.99 13.97 -6.19
N ALA A 49 -23.70 13.99 -5.05
CA ALA A 49 -24.63 12.93 -4.69
C ALA A 49 -25.79 12.80 -5.70
N GLN A 50 -26.31 13.92 -6.18
CA GLN A 50 -27.36 13.95 -7.23
C GLN A 50 -26.84 13.39 -8.57
N LEU A 51 -25.61 13.77 -8.97
CA LEU A 51 -24.97 13.18 -10.17
C LEU A 51 -24.81 11.68 -10.05
N LEU A 52 -24.33 11.17 -8.91
CA LEU A 52 -24.19 9.73 -8.67
C LEU A 52 -25.53 9.00 -8.71
N LYS A 53 -26.60 9.58 -8.14
CA LYS A 53 -27.96 9.04 -8.24
C LYS A 53 -28.47 8.99 -9.69
N LYS A 54 -28.17 10.00 -10.50
CA LYS A 54 -28.57 10.07 -11.91
C LYS A 54 -27.78 9.11 -12.80
N LEU A 55 -26.48 9.03 -12.58
CA LEU A 55 -25.57 8.21 -13.39
C LEU A 55 -25.59 6.74 -13.02
N GLN A 56 -25.92 6.39 -11.76
CA GLN A 56 -25.97 5.00 -11.27
C GLN A 56 -24.75 4.17 -11.68
N PRO A 57 -23.52 4.62 -11.41
CA PRO A 57 -22.32 3.99 -11.99
C PRO A 57 -22.21 2.51 -11.68
N ILE A 58 -22.51 2.08 -10.46
CA ILE A 58 -22.42 0.67 -10.04
C ILE A 58 -23.43 -0.19 -10.78
N ASN A 59 -24.69 0.25 -10.85
CA ASN A 59 -25.75 -0.48 -11.55
C ASN A 59 -25.47 -0.60 -13.04
N ASN A 60 -24.83 0.40 -13.61
CA ASN A 60 -24.46 0.46 -15.02
C ASN A 60 -23.06 -0.12 -15.31
N ARG A 61 -22.38 -0.71 -14.30
CA ARG A 61 -21.03 -1.28 -14.41
C ARG A 61 -20.00 -0.32 -14.99
N LEU A 62 -20.08 0.96 -14.60
CA LEU A 62 -19.19 2.02 -15.06
C LEU A 62 -18.14 2.33 -13.97
N GLU A 63 -16.90 2.43 -14.39
CA GLU A 63 -15.81 2.89 -13.52
C GLU A 63 -15.96 4.38 -13.23
N CYS A 64 -16.15 4.74 -11.97
CA CYS A 64 -16.41 6.11 -11.55
C CYS A 64 -15.36 6.60 -10.54
N ALA A 65 -14.69 7.70 -10.86
CA ALA A 65 -13.78 8.37 -9.96
C ALA A 65 -14.21 9.81 -9.65
N ILE A 66 -14.06 10.20 -8.39
CA ILE A 66 -14.24 11.59 -7.94
C ILE A 66 -12.85 12.13 -7.56
N LEU A 67 -12.43 13.19 -8.25
CA LEU A 67 -11.09 13.74 -8.13
C LEU A 67 -11.10 15.02 -7.29
N VAL A 68 -10.29 15.03 -6.24
CA VAL A 68 -10.14 16.16 -5.33
C VAL A 68 -8.69 16.64 -5.23
N GLN A 69 -8.45 17.80 -4.66
CA GLN A 69 -7.11 18.39 -4.58
C GLN A 69 -6.27 17.85 -3.41
N SER A 70 -6.88 17.33 -2.35
CA SER A 70 -6.18 16.91 -1.14
C SER A 70 -6.76 15.64 -0.51
N ASN A 71 -5.93 14.91 0.25
CA ASN A 71 -6.40 13.74 1.00
C ASN A 71 -7.43 14.10 2.08
N ARG A 72 -7.40 15.34 2.61
CA ARG A 72 -8.40 15.83 3.55
C ARG A 72 -9.75 15.95 2.85
N ALA A 73 -9.80 16.64 1.70
CA ALA A 73 -11.03 16.77 0.91
C ALA A 73 -11.59 15.41 0.49
N ALA A 74 -10.72 14.44 0.12
CA ALA A 74 -11.14 13.08 -0.19
C ALA A 74 -11.86 12.42 0.99
N ARG A 75 -11.29 12.51 2.18
CA ARG A 75 -11.85 11.93 3.40
C ARG A 75 -13.18 12.55 3.79
N ASP A 76 -13.24 13.89 3.75
CA ASP A 76 -14.43 14.64 4.12
C ASP A 76 -15.58 14.35 3.12
N LEU A 77 -15.28 14.30 1.83
CA LEU A 77 -16.25 13.95 0.78
C LEU A 77 -16.75 12.50 0.90
N VAL A 78 -15.86 11.54 1.15
CA VAL A 78 -16.24 10.13 1.38
C VAL A 78 -17.22 10.03 2.55
N ASN A 79 -16.94 10.70 3.66
CA ASN A 79 -17.83 10.71 4.83
C ASN A 79 -19.20 11.30 4.51
N HIS A 80 -19.24 12.41 3.78
CA HIS A 80 -20.48 13.05 3.34
C HIS A 80 -21.32 12.12 2.45
N LEU A 81 -20.70 11.54 1.42
CA LEU A 81 -21.42 10.68 0.46
C LEU A 81 -21.91 9.37 1.10
N ARG A 82 -21.16 8.80 2.06
CA ARG A 82 -21.63 7.65 2.85
C ARG A 82 -22.87 8.01 3.68
N GLY A 83 -22.88 9.20 4.28
CA GLY A 83 -24.04 9.72 5.03
C GLY A 83 -25.27 10.01 4.15
N ALA A 84 -25.09 10.21 2.84
CA ALA A 84 -26.18 10.53 1.92
C ALA A 84 -27.04 9.32 1.49
N GLY A 85 -26.75 8.10 1.94
CA GLY A 85 -27.57 6.90 1.70
C GLY A 85 -27.76 6.58 0.21
N LEU A 86 -26.66 6.61 -0.57
CA LEU A 86 -26.69 6.46 -2.03
C LEU A 86 -26.92 5.03 -2.51
N GLY A 87 -26.87 4.02 -1.64
CA GLY A 87 -27.00 2.61 -2.00
C GLY A 87 -25.83 2.09 -2.83
N MET A 88 -24.66 2.72 -2.71
CA MET A 88 -23.45 2.32 -3.43
C MET A 88 -22.20 2.50 -2.56
N PRO A 89 -21.20 1.61 -2.65
CA PRO A 89 -19.98 1.72 -1.85
C PRO A 89 -19.10 2.86 -2.37
N ILE A 90 -18.78 3.80 -1.47
CA ILE A 90 -17.89 4.94 -1.72
C ILE A 90 -16.58 4.68 -0.99
N VAL A 91 -15.48 4.66 -1.73
CA VAL A 91 -14.15 4.34 -1.20
C VAL A 91 -13.15 5.46 -1.48
N GLY A 92 -12.29 5.73 -0.51
CA GLY A 92 -11.15 6.62 -0.72
C GLY A 92 -9.94 5.81 -1.18
N GLU A 93 -9.23 6.30 -2.19
CA GLU A 93 -7.98 5.69 -2.64
C GLU A 93 -6.81 6.05 -1.71
N SER A 94 -6.86 5.61 -0.50
CA SER A 94 -5.69 5.46 0.36
C SER A 94 -5.63 4.00 0.76
N ALA A 95 -4.44 3.48 1.03
CA ALA A 95 -4.32 2.21 1.71
C ALA A 95 -5.34 2.20 2.84
N THR A 96 -6.34 1.33 2.74
CA THR A 96 -7.47 1.29 3.65
C THR A 96 -7.36 0.07 4.53
N ASN A 97 -7.75 0.23 5.76
CA ASN A 97 -7.77 -0.86 6.71
C ASN A 97 -9.21 -1.35 6.90
N PRO A 98 -9.60 -2.48 6.31
CA PRO A 98 -10.97 -2.99 6.39
C PRO A 98 -11.45 -3.28 7.81
N GLY A 99 -10.54 -3.43 8.76
CA GLY A 99 -10.87 -3.63 10.17
C GLY A 99 -11.06 -2.33 10.96
N ALA A 100 -10.59 -1.18 10.44
CA ALA A 100 -10.55 0.06 11.22
C ALA A 100 -11.15 1.28 10.50
N ASP A 101 -11.50 1.18 9.22
CA ASP A 101 -12.06 2.29 8.44
C ASP A 101 -13.60 2.33 8.44
N ASN A 102 -14.23 1.44 9.19
CA ASN A 102 -15.69 1.30 9.21
C ASN A 102 -16.22 0.93 10.60
N PRO A 103 -17.47 1.30 10.93
CA PRO A 103 -18.05 1.01 12.25
C PRO A 103 -18.17 -0.47 12.58
N LEU A 104 -18.40 -1.34 11.58
CA LEU A 104 -18.51 -2.78 11.79
C LEU A 104 -17.19 -3.38 12.28
N GLY A 105 -16.09 -3.08 11.58
CA GLY A 105 -14.76 -3.58 11.95
C GLY A 105 -14.35 -3.11 13.34
N ILE A 106 -14.55 -1.80 13.63
CA ILE A 106 -14.24 -1.22 14.95
C ILE A 106 -15.09 -1.89 16.05
N ALA A 107 -16.37 -2.14 15.80
CA ALA A 107 -17.26 -2.81 16.76
C ALA A 107 -16.81 -4.24 17.05
N LEU A 108 -16.44 -5.01 16.01
CA LEU A 108 -15.94 -6.38 16.15
C LEU A 108 -14.59 -6.42 16.90
N LEU A 109 -13.67 -5.52 16.59
CA LEU A 109 -12.40 -5.42 17.31
C LEU A 109 -12.63 -5.06 18.78
N SER A 110 -13.57 -4.18 19.09
CA SER A 110 -13.93 -3.85 20.47
C SER A 110 -14.59 -5.03 21.19
N LEU A 111 -15.42 -5.80 20.51
CA LEU A 111 -16.01 -7.02 21.06
C LEU A 111 -14.94 -8.05 21.42
N PHE A 112 -14.01 -8.29 20.52
CA PHE A 112 -12.92 -9.25 20.76
C PHE A 112 -11.98 -8.77 21.86
N ARG A 113 -11.70 -7.46 21.92
CA ARG A 113 -10.93 -6.89 23.03
C ARG A 113 -11.65 -7.03 24.38
N ALA A 114 -12.94 -6.75 24.43
CA ALA A 114 -13.73 -6.96 25.63
C ALA A 114 -13.77 -8.44 26.04
N ALA A 115 -13.77 -9.38 25.08
CA ALA A 115 -13.69 -10.82 25.37
C ALA A 115 -12.31 -11.22 25.93
N ALA A 116 -11.22 -10.67 25.41
CA ALA A 116 -9.87 -10.90 25.93
C ALA A 116 -9.64 -10.24 27.29
N HIS A 117 -10.18 -9.06 27.48
CA HIS A 117 -9.99 -8.21 28.67
C HIS A 117 -11.35 -7.79 29.25
N PRO A 118 -12.03 -8.67 30.01
CA PRO A 118 -13.38 -8.39 30.55
C PRO A 118 -13.47 -7.15 31.45
N GLU A 119 -12.35 -6.71 32.02
CA GLU A 119 -12.25 -5.51 32.86
C GLU A 119 -11.97 -4.21 32.03
N ASP A 120 -11.81 -4.32 30.70
CA ASP A 120 -11.70 -3.14 29.82
C ASP A 120 -13.07 -2.47 29.66
N GLY A 121 -13.34 -1.53 30.58
CA GLY A 121 -14.57 -0.74 30.57
C GLY A 121 -14.77 0.11 29.32
N PHE A 122 -13.69 0.51 28.64
CA PHE A 122 -13.76 1.30 27.40
C PHE A 122 -14.31 0.44 26.24
N SER A 123 -13.71 -0.72 25.99
CA SER A 123 -14.17 -1.63 24.93
C SER A 123 -15.57 -2.16 25.18
N ALA A 124 -15.88 -2.52 26.42
CA ALA A 124 -17.23 -2.93 26.82
C ALA A 124 -18.26 -1.80 26.67
N GLY A 125 -17.88 -0.57 27.01
CA GLY A 125 -18.70 0.63 26.81
C GLY A 125 -18.95 0.92 25.33
N HIS A 126 -17.90 0.85 24.50
CA HIS A 126 -18.04 1.02 23.05
C HIS A 126 -18.98 -0.02 22.43
N VAL A 127 -18.83 -1.31 22.75
CA VAL A 127 -19.76 -2.36 22.31
C VAL A 127 -21.18 -2.05 22.74
N GLY A 128 -21.38 -1.49 23.96
CA GLY A 128 -22.68 -1.06 24.48
C GLY A 128 -23.37 0.02 23.65
N LEU A 129 -22.61 0.84 22.92
CA LEU A 129 -23.12 1.88 22.02
C LEU A 129 -23.41 1.37 20.60
N THR A 130 -23.01 0.15 20.27
CA THR A 130 -23.22 -0.46 18.95
C THR A 130 -24.45 -1.37 18.94
N PRO A 131 -24.97 -1.74 17.77
CA PRO A 131 -26.05 -2.75 17.67
C PRO A 131 -25.70 -4.11 18.28
N LEU A 132 -24.41 -4.43 18.50
CA LEU A 132 -23.94 -5.65 19.19
C LEU A 132 -24.46 -5.74 20.63
N SER A 133 -24.75 -4.60 21.26
CA SER A 133 -25.26 -4.55 22.64
C SER A 133 -26.55 -5.36 22.87
N LYS A 134 -27.36 -5.55 21.81
CA LYS A 134 -28.60 -6.34 21.89
C LYS A 134 -28.38 -7.84 22.09
N PHE A 135 -27.18 -8.31 21.76
CA PHE A 135 -26.79 -9.72 21.85
C PHE A 135 -25.94 -10.01 23.09
N LEU A 136 -25.60 -8.99 23.87
CA LEU A 136 -24.89 -9.13 25.14
C LEU A 136 -25.84 -8.87 26.31
N PRO A 137 -25.77 -9.69 27.37
CA PRO A 137 -26.58 -9.47 28.54
C PRO A 137 -26.34 -8.12 29.23
N PRO A 138 -27.38 -7.46 29.75
CA PRO A 138 -27.21 -6.14 30.38
C PRO A 138 -26.53 -6.23 31.76
N LYS A 139 -26.67 -7.36 32.45
CA LYS A 139 -26.10 -7.56 33.79
C LYS A 139 -24.63 -7.94 33.72
N THR A 140 -23.80 -7.34 34.56
CA THR A 140 -22.33 -7.47 34.53
C THR A 140 -21.86 -8.93 34.60
N ALA A 141 -22.39 -9.74 35.55
CA ALA A 141 -21.96 -11.13 35.68
C ALA A 141 -22.35 -12.00 34.48
N GLU A 142 -23.56 -11.83 33.93
CA GLU A 142 -24.02 -12.53 32.74
C GLU A 142 -23.22 -12.09 31.49
N ARG A 143 -22.89 -10.79 31.41
CA ARG A 143 -22.04 -10.24 30.34
C ARG A 143 -20.63 -10.82 30.36
N GLN A 144 -20.01 -10.92 31.52
CA GLN A 144 -18.71 -11.57 31.69
C GLN A 144 -18.73 -13.03 31.27
N SER A 145 -19.85 -13.74 31.55
CA SER A 145 -20.02 -15.11 31.07
C SER A 145 -20.08 -15.16 29.54
N ALA A 146 -20.88 -14.28 28.90
CA ALA A 146 -21.01 -14.21 27.46
C ALA A 146 -19.67 -13.84 26.79
N LEU A 147 -18.86 -12.96 27.38
CA LEU A 147 -17.53 -12.63 26.88
C LEU A 147 -16.55 -13.81 26.94
N ARG A 148 -16.62 -14.62 28.02
CA ARG A 148 -15.84 -15.87 28.11
C ARG A 148 -16.31 -16.91 27.10
N ASP A 149 -17.60 -16.96 26.79
CA ASP A 149 -18.11 -17.83 25.72
C ASP A 149 -17.55 -17.42 24.36
N ILE A 150 -17.51 -16.12 24.04
CA ILE A 150 -16.87 -15.61 22.81
C ILE A 150 -15.38 -16.01 22.76
N GLN A 151 -14.65 -15.86 23.87
CA GLN A 151 -13.24 -16.26 23.94
C GLN A 151 -13.07 -17.77 23.68
N ARG A 152 -13.93 -18.60 24.29
CA ARG A 152 -13.94 -20.05 24.06
C ARG A 152 -14.26 -20.38 22.59
N ASP A 153 -15.23 -19.70 21.99
CA ASP A 153 -15.62 -19.92 20.60
C ASP A 153 -14.49 -19.54 19.63
N ILE A 154 -13.78 -18.44 19.88
CA ILE A 154 -12.56 -18.07 19.14
C ILE A 154 -11.51 -19.17 19.25
N TYR A 155 -11.28 -19.70 20.45
CA TYR A 155 -10.32 -20.77 20.66
C TYR A 155 -10.68 -22.04 19.88
N GLN A 156 -11.96 -22.42 19.86
CA GLN A 156 -12.45 -23.63 19.23
C GLN A 156 -12.62 -23.51 17.71
N GLN A 157 -13.18 -22.41 17.24
CA GLN A 157 -13.63 -22.25 15.85
C GLN A 157 -12.77 -21.28 15.02
N GLY A 158 -12.00 -20.41 15.68
CA GLY A 158 -11.20 -19.36 15.05
C GLY A 158 -11.94 -18.02 14.92
N PHE A 159 -11.18 -17.01 14.52
CA PHE A 159 -11.67 -15.63 14.40
C PHE A 159 -12.66 -15.45 13.26
N GLU A 160 -12.42 -16.09 12.12
CA GLU A 160 -13.30 -15.99 10.95
C GLU A 160 -14.69 -16.52 11.23
N ALA A 161 -14.81 -17.70 11.85
CA ALA A 161 -16.10 -18.32 12.14
C ALA A 161 -16.90 -17.47 13.15
N VAL A 162 -16.25 -16.98 14.21
CA VAL A 162 -16.90 -16.14 15.22
C VAL A 162 -17.29 -14.79 14.64
N ALA A 163 -16.41 -14.13 13.88
CA ALA A 163 -16.74 -12.87 13.22
C ALA A 163 -17.93 -13.02 12.25
N ARG A 164 -17.96 -14.09 11.47
CA ARG A 164 -19.07 -14.42 10.55
C ARG A 164 -20.40 -14.56 11.28
N GLN A 165 -20.41 -15.24 12.41
CA GLN A 165 -21.61 -15.38 13.25
C GLN A 165 -22.12 -14.01 13.70
N TRP A 166 -21.26 -13.14 14.23
CA TRP A 166 -21.63 -11.82 14.71
C TRP A 166 -22.07 -10.88 13.58
N ILE A 167 -21.41 -10.93 12.42
CA ILE A 167 -21.83 -10.18 11.22
C ILE A 167 -23.22 -10.62 10.78
N GLY A 168 -23.50 -11.93 10.75
CA GLY A 168 -24.80 -12.46 10.37
C GLY A 168 -25.93 -11.96 11.28
N GLN A 169 -25.68 -11.79 12.58
CA GLN A 169 -26.65 -11.21 13.51
C GLN A 169 -26.92 -9.71 13.26
N LEU A 170 -25.95 -9.01 12.67
CA LEU A 170 -26.04 -7.58 12.34
C LEU A 170 -26.58 -7.27 10.95
N ASP A 171 -26.77 -8.26 10.08
CA ASP A 171 -27.01 -8.07 8.64
C ASP A 171 -28.11 -7.03 8.32
N SER A 172 -29.23 -7.07 9.05
CA SER A 172 -30.32 -6.10 8.87
C SER A 172 -30.00 -4.67 9.34
N LYS A 173 -28.85 -4.44 10.00
CA LYS A 173 -28.41 -3.15 10.56
C LYS A 173 -27.19 -2.58 9.85
N LEU A 174 -26.60 -3.34 8.93
CA LEU A 174 -25.45 -2.91 8.17
C LEU A 174 -25.88 -1.95 7.07
N ASP A 175 -25.15 -0.85 6.93
CA ASP A 175 -25.21 -0.02 5.75
C ASP A 175 -24.45 -0.69 4.58
N ASP A 176 -24.53 -0.11 3.39
CA ASP A 176 -23.94 -0.65 2.17
C ASP A 176 -22.41 -0.73 2.28
N PHE A 177 -21.79 0.22 2.97
CA PHE A 177 -20.35 0.22 3.15
C PHE A 177 -19.90 -0.89 4.12
N ALA A 178 -20.59 -1.07 5.24
CA ALA A 178 -20.31 -2.15 6.18
C ALA A 178 -20.55 -3.53 5.53
N ARG A 179 -21.60 -3.70 4.71
CA ARG A 179 -21.82 -4.93 3.93
C ARG A 179 -20.66 -5.21 2.97
N TRP A 180 -20.18 -4.17 2.32
CA TRP A 180 -19.04 -4.30 1.41
C TRP A 180 -17.72 -4.62 2.15
N ARG A 181 -17.53 -4.10 3.38
CA ARG A 181 -16.37 -4.36 4.24
C ARG A 181 -16.40 -5.72 4.94
N ALA A 182 -17.57 -6.27 5.21
CA ALA A 182 -17.72 -7.51 5.94
C ALA A 182 -16.92 -8.70 5.34
N PRO A 183 -16.97 -8.99 4.02
CA PRO A 183 -16.17 -10.04 3.42
C PRO A 183 -14.65 -9.80 3.57
N GLN A 184 -14.21 -8.56 3.51
CA GLN A 184 -12.80 -8.19 3.64
C GLN A 184 -12.29 -8.39 5.07
N PHE A 185 -13.10 -8.02 6.07
CA PHE A 185 -12.80 -8.32 7.47
C PHE A 185 -12.70 -9.83 7.72
N LEU A 186 -13.65 -10.60 7.18
CA LEU A 186 -13.62 -12.07 7.28
C LEU A 186 -12.39 -12.67 6.62
N GLU A 187 -11.95 -12.12 5.49
CA GLU A 187 -10.71 -12.56 4.83
C GLU A 187 -9.48 -12.30 5.69
N LEU A 188 -9.38 -11.12 6.35
CA LEU A 188 -8.31 -10.85 7.31
C LEU A 188 -8.35 -11.81 8.49
N ALA A 189 -9.55 -12.08 9.03
CA ALA A 189 -9.71 -13.04 10.12
C ALA A 189 -9.27 -14.45 9.67
N ARG A 190 -9.64 -14.88 8.47
CA ARG A 190 -9.24 -16.15 7.87
C ARG A 190 -7.72 -16.24 7.66
N GLN A 191 -7.09 -15.15 7.20
CA GLN A 191 -5.63 -15.09 7.05
C GLN A 191 -4.93 -15.24 8.40
N PHE A 192 -5.43 -14.59 9.44
CA PHE A 192 -4.89 -14.76 10.79
C PHE A 192 -5.07 -16.18 11.30
N ASP A 193 -6.23 -16.79 11.10
CA ASP A 193 -6.51 -18.17 11.49
C ASP A 193 -5.55 -19.19 10.84
N GLN A 194 -5.05 -18.89 9.64
CA GLN A 194 -4.05 -19.73 8.95
C GLN A 194 -2.69 -19.76 9.67
N SER A 195 -2.40 -18.79 10.53
CA SER A 195 -1.22 -18.83 11.39
C SER A 195 -1.31 -19.88 12.50
N GLY A 196 -2.51 -20.43 12.74
CA GLY A 196 -2.79 -21.34 13.86
C GLY A 196 -2.88 -20.65 15.22
N SER A 197 -2.64 -19.33 15.30
CA SER A 197 -2.74 -18.56 16.54
C SER A 197 -4.21 -18.37 16.95
N ARG A 198 -4.45 -18.40 18.26
CA ARG A 198 -5.73 -18.06 18.90
C ARG A 198 -5.57 -16.90 19.88
N ASP A 199 -4.43 -16.24 19.84
CA ASP A 199 -4.14 -15.05 20.65
C ASP A 199 -4.93 -13.86 20.13
N ILE A 200 -5.90 -13.41 20.94
CA ILE A 200 -6.79 -12.28 20.58
C ILE A 200 -6.00 -10.98 20.51
N ASP A 201 -5.03 -10.75 21.38
CA ASP A 201 -4.23 -9.52 21.35
C ASP A 201 -3.33 -9.48 20.11
N ALA A 202 -2.82 -10.62 19.66
CA ALA A 202 -2.11 -10.71 18.39
C ALA A 202 -3.03 -10.39 17.20
N PHE A 203 -4.28 -10.89 17.21
CA PHE A 203 -5.28 -10.56 16.20
C PHE A 203 -5.63 -9.07 16.20
N LEU A 204 -5.82 -8.48 17.39
CA LEU A 204 -6.13 -7.05 17.56
C LEU A 204 -4.99 -6.13 17.10
N ARG A 205 -3.75 -6.61 17.07
CA ARG A 205 -2.60 -5.91 16.46
C ARG A 205 -2.50 -6.19 14.97
N PHE A 206 -2.82 -7.42 14.54
CA PHE A 206 -2.72 -7.83 13.14
C PHE A 206 -3.69 -7.05 12.24
N VAL A 207 -5.00 -7.02 12.60
CA VAL A 207 -6.02 -6.41 11.73
C VAL A 207 -5.75 -4.94 11.42
N PRO A 208 -5.45 -4.04 12.41
CA PRO A 208 -5.13 -2.65 12.12
C PRO A 208 -3.82 -2.44 11.35
N ALA A 209 -2.92 -3.41 11.35
CA ALA A 209 -1.68 -3.35 10.58
C ALA A 209 -1.84 -3.78 9.11
N GLN A 210 -3.00 -4.35 8.73
CA GLN A 210 -3.25 -4.79 7.37
C GLN A 210 -3.83 -3.65 6.53
N GLU A 211 -3.05 -3.21 5.58
CA GLU A 211 -3.51 -2.30 4.54
C GLU A 211 -3.84 -3.10 3.28
N ILE A 212 -5.00 -2.88 2.72
CA ILE A 212 -5.37 -3.41 1.42
C ILE A 212 -5.42 -2.27 0.41
N ILE A 213 -4.88 -2.54 -0.77
CA ILE A 213 -5.14 -1.71 -1.94
C ILE A 213 -6.46 -2.20 -2.50
N GLU A 214 -7.46 -1.33 -2.50
CA GLU A 214 -8.76 -1.68 -3.06
C GLU A 214 -8.64 -1.92 -4.55
N ALA A 215 -9.26 -3.00 -5.02
CA ALA A 215 -9.35 -3.24 -6.44
C ALA A 215 -10.10 -2.07 -7.09
N SER A 216 -9.46 -1.43 -8.06
CA SER A 216 -10.12 -0.50 -8.98
C SER A 216 -11.14 -1.29 -9.81
N GLY A 217 -12.32 -0.74 -10.00
CA GLY A 217 -13.33 -1.39 -10.86
C GLY A 217 -14.72 -0.79 -10.72
N ALA A 218 -15.61 -1.24 -11.54
CA ALA A 218 -17.00 -0.77 -11.64
C ALA A 218 -17.89 -1.14 -10.43
N SER A 219 -17.35 -1.76 -9.40
CA SER A 219 -18.10 -2.16 -8.20
C SER A 219 -18.10 -1.12 -7.07
N VAL A 220 -17.32 -0.05 -7.21
CA VAL A 220 -17.18 1.02 -6.22
C VAL A 220 -17.05 2.39 -6.88
N VAL A 221 -17.46 3.44 -6.18
CA VAL A 221 -17.12 4.82 -6.55
C VAL A 221 -15.84 5.21 -5.82
N GLN A 222 -14.80 5.52 -6.57
CA GLN A 222 -13.48 5.85 -6.03
C GLN A 222 -13.35 7.35 -5.80
N VAL A 223 -12.88 7.77 -4.62
CA VAL A 223 -12.53 9.15 -4.33
C VAL A 223 -11.02 9.24 -4.13
N MET A 224 -10.36 10.02 -4.98
CA MET A 224 -8.90 10.13 -4.96
C MET A 224 -8.40 11.54 -5.24
N THR A 225 -7.11 11.78 -4.99
CA THR A 225 -6.53 13.05 -5.40
C THR A 225 -6.21 13.06 -6.90
N ILE A 226 -6.25 14.25 -7.51
CA ILE A 226 -5.90 14.43 -8.93
C ILE A 226 -4.50 13.85 -9.24
N HIS A 227 -3.54 13.94 -8.32
CA HIS A 227 -2.19 13.37 -8.50
C HIS A 227 -2.20 11.85 -8.63
N LYS A 228 -3.02 11.18 -7.82
CA LYS A 228 -3.13 9.71 -7.85
C LYS A 228 -3.84 9.21 -9.11
N ALA A 229 -4.73 10.02 -9.68
CA ALA A 229 -5.41 9.70 -10.92
C ALA A 229 -4.51 9.77 -12.17
N LYS A 230 -3.26 10.24 -12.04
CA LYS A 230 -2.33 10.33 -13.17
C LYS A 230 -2.05 8.94 -13.75
N GLY A 231 -2.34 8.76 -15.04
CA GLY A 231 -2.16 7.48 -15.74
C GLY A 231 -3.36 6.52 -15.66
N LEU A 232 -4.35 6.83 -14.83
CA LEU A 232 -5.61 6.07 -14.77
C LEU A 232 -6.64 6.63 -15.76
N THR A 233 -7.63 5.83 -16.11
CA THR A 233 -8.77 6.23 -16.97
C THR A 233 -10.04 5.63 -16.38
N PHE A 234 -11.12 6.40 -16.36
CA PHE A 234 -12.42 6.01 -15.83
C PHE A 234 -13.51 6.28 -16.86
N ASP A 235 -14.63 5.60 -16.76
CA ASP A 235 -15.79 5.93 -17.60
C ASP A 235 -16.36 7.29 -17.21
N ILE A 236 -16.43 7.54 -15.90
CA ILE A 236 -16.96 8.76 -15.31
C ILE A 236 -15.89 9.39 -14.42
N THR A 237 -15.67 10.68 -14.63
CA THR A 237 -14.86 11.50 -13.71
C THR A 237 -15.69 12.69 -13.21
N ILE A 238 -15.77 12.84 -11.89
CA ILE A 238 -16.41 13.99 -11.24
C ILE A 238 -15.33 14.80 -10.53
N VAL A 239 -15.27 16.10 -10.74
CA VAL A 239 -14.24 17.00 -10.18
C VAL A 239 -14.93 18.12 -9.40
N PRO A 240 -15.21 17.93 -8.10
CA PRO A 240 -15.97 18.89 -7.30
C PRO A 240 -15.12 19.84 -6.46
N ASP A 241 -13.79 19.83 -6.58
CA ASP A 241 -12.88 20.56 -5.69
C ASP A 241 -11.80 21.30 -6.49
N LEU A 242 -12.20 22.33 -7.21
CA LEU A 242 -11.31 23.17 -8.01
C LEU A 242 -11.17 24.62 -7.48
N GLU A 243 -11.74 24.93 -6.33
CA GLU A 243 -11.52 26.21 -5.64
C GLU A 243 -10.24 26.13 -4.79
N GLY A 244 -9.83 27.25 -4.28
CA GLY A 244 -8.75 27.37 -3.31
C GLY A 244 -7.66 28.35 -3.73
N LYS A 245 -6.42 27.91 -3.72
CA LYS A 245 -5.25 28.75 -3.95
C LYS A 245 -5.21 29.30 -5.37
N ARG A 246 -4.55 30.46 -5.52
CA ARG A 246 -4.21 31.01 -6.83
C ARG A 246 -3.38 30.01 -7.63
N LEU A 247 -3.52 30.03 -8.94
CA LEU A 247 -2.80 29.09 -9.84
C LEU A 247 -1.29 29.27 -9.79
N ASP A 248 -0.82 30.49 -9.53
CA ASP A 248 0.59 30.87 -9.46
C ASP A 248 1.16 30.82 -8.02
N GLN A 249 0.40 30.27 -7.07
CA GLN A 249 0.86 30.16 -5.69
C GLN A 249 1.80 28.96 -5.57
N ALA A 250 3.10 29.25 -5.49
CA ALA A 250 4.12 28.25 -5.16
C ALA A 250 3.78 27.56 -3.81
N ARG A 251 4.20 26.30 -3.65
CA ARG A 251 4.14 25.65 -2.35
C ARG A 251 4.90 26.52 -1.34
N ASN A 252 4.33 26.72 -0.15
CA ASN A 252 5.05 27.30 0.97
C ASN A 252 6.12 26.30 1.41
N GLU A 253 7.24 26.29 0.71
CA GLU A 253 8.46 25.70 1.23
C GLU A 253 9.04 26.71 2.22
N ALA A 254 9.43 26.25 3.39
CA ALA A 254 10.03 27.11 4.40
C ALA A 254 11.32 27.77 3.90
N LEU A 255 11.95 27.15 2.90
CA LEU A 255 13.18 27.65 2.26
C LEU A 255 12.99 27.66 0.74
N HIS A 256 13.28 28.81 0.15
CA HIS A 256 13.35 28.93 -1.31
C HIS A 256 14.73 28.50 -1.79
N THR A 257 14.77 27.64 -2.81
CA THR A 257 16.00 27.14 -3.39
C THR A 257 16.09 27.55 -4.85
N GLN A 258 17.01 28.45 -5.17
CA GLN A 258 17.37 28.74 -6.54
C GLN A 258 18.30 27.65 -7.07
N ARG A 259 18.03 27.15 -8.28
CA ARG A 259 18.83 26.10 -8.91
C ARG A 259 19.51 26.61 -10.17
N LYS A 260 20.73 26.12 -10.41
CA LYS A 260 21.47 26.29 -11.66
C LYS A 260 20.87 25.41 -12.77
N ASN A 261 21.29 25.62 -14.00
CA ASN A 261 20.83 24.84 -15.15
C ASN A 261 21.16 23.32 -15.06
N ASP A 262 22.16 22.95 -14.26
CA ASP A 262 22.55 21.57 -13.97
C ASP A 262 21.74 20.92 -12.85
N GLY A 263 20.84 21.67 -12.19
CA GLY A 263 19.98 21.22 -11.10
C GLY A 263 20.60 21.38 -9.71
N GLU A 264 21.87 21.77 -9.59
CA GLU A 264 22.49 22.08 -8.29
C GLU A 264 21.88 23.34 -7.66
N ALA A 265 21.83 23.37 -6.33
CA ALA A 265 21.39 24.56 -5.62
C ALA A 265 22.42 25.67 -5.77
N ASP A 266 21.99 26.82 -6.27
CA ASP A 266 22.81 28.03 -6.35
C ASP A 266 22.83 28.75 -5.01
N TRP A 267 21.64 28.98 -4.46
CA TRP A 267 21.45 29.49 -3.10
C TRP A 267 20.13 29.01 -2.51
N VAL A 268 20.05 29.07 -1.18
CA VAL A 268 18.87 28.71 -0.40
C VAL A 268 18.61 29.84 0.59
N LEU A 269 17.36 30.32 0.64
CA LEU A 269 16.98 31.45 1.48
C LEU A 269 15.56 31.28 2.02
N ASP A 270 15.36 31.63 3.28
CA ASP A 270 14.03 31.93 3.82
C ASP A 270 13.61 33.31 3.26
N LEU A 271 12.65 33.29 2.30
CA LEU A 271 12.29 34.50 1.57
C LEU A 271 11.67 35.54 2.53
N PRO A 272 12.19 36.76 2.50
CA PRO A 272 11.59 37.85 3.23
C PRO A 272 10.19 38.20 2.67
N GLY A 273 9.47 39.06 3.36
CA GLY A 273 8.16 39.50 2.90
C GLY A 273 8.17 40.07 1.48
N LYS A 274 7.03 39.95 0.78
CA LYS A 274 6.89 40.32 -0.64
C LYS A 274 7.47 41.68 -0.98
N ASP A 275 7.25 42.70 -0.13
CA ASP A 275 7.71 44.06 -0.37
C ASP A 275 9.23 44.17 -0.40
N ILE A 276 9.94 43.33 0.36
CA ILE A 276 11.39 43.26 0.38
C ILE A 276 11.88 42.52 -0.87
N CYS A 277 11.28 41.37 -1.21
CA CYS A 277 11.62 40.64 -2.42
C CYS A 277 11.48 41.51 -3.69
N MET A 278 10.54 42.42 -3.72
CA MET A 278 10.32 43.32 -4.86
C MET A 278 11.35 44.46 -4.97
N GLN A 279 12.20 44.67 -3.97
CA GLN A 279 13.27 45.68 -3.97
C GLN A 279 14.62 45.11 -4.47
N ASP A 280 14.78 43.79 -4.48
CA ASP A 280 15.97 43.10 -4.93
C ASP A 280 15.73 42.43 -6.29
N ASP A 281 16.51 42.76 -7.29
CA ASP A 281 16.30 42.29 -8.66
C ASP A 281 16.50 40.76 -8.79
N SER A 282 17.40 40.15 -8.02
CA SER A 282 17.64 38.71 -8.04
C SER A 282 16.48 37.95 -7.39
N LEU A 283 15.99 38.42 -6.23
CA LEU A 283 14.85 37.83 -5.53
C LEU A 283 13.57 38.01 -6.36
N LYS A 284 13.39 39.15 -6.99
CA LYS A 284 12.25 39.43 -7.88
C LYS A 284 12.19 38.46 -9.05
N VAL A 285 13.30 38.21 -9.73
CA VAL A 285 13.39 37.25 -10.85
C VAL A 285 13.06 35.84 -10.33
N SER A 286 13.71 35.43 -9.25
CA SER A 286 13.53 34.09 -8.70
C SER A 286 12.09 33.84 -8.22
N VAL A 287 11.45 34.81 -7.58
CA VAL A 287 10.04 34.72 -7.19
C VAL A 287 9.12 34.64 -8.42
N ALA A 288 9.43 35.39 -9.47
CA ALA A 288 8.64 35.35 -10.72
C ALA A 288 8.77 33.98 -11.42
N GLU A 289 9.97 33.39 -11.44
CA GLU A 289 10.22 32.06 -11.96
C GLU A 289 9.44 31.00 -11.17
N ALA A 290 9.53 31.00 -9.82
CA ALA A 290 8.80 30.08 -8.97
C ALA A 290 7.27 30.18 -9.15
N ARG A 291 6.74 31.40 -9.31
CA ARG A 291 5.32 31.62 -9.62
C ARG A 291 4.95 31.07 -11.01
N SER A 292 5.82 31.23 -12.00
CA SER A 292 5.60 30.68 -13.34
C SER A 292 5.59 29.16 -13.33
N GLU A 293 6.51 28.53 -12.60
CA GLU A 293 6.53 27.07 -12.42
C GLU A 293 5.27 26.56 -11.69
N ALA A 294 4.88 27.21 -10.60
CA ALA A 294 3.65 26.86 -9.86
C ALA A 294 2.40 26.97 -10.75
N CYS A 295 2.34 28.00 -11.61
CA CYS A 295 1.28 28.17 -12.58
C CYS A 295 1.27 27.01 -13.60
N TYR A 296 2.42 26.65 -14.14
CA TYR A 296 2.56 25.51 -15.06
C TYR A 296 2.12 24.19 -14.42
N GLU A 297 2.59 23.89 -13.20
CA GLU A 297 2.15 22.71 -12.44
C GLU A 297 0.63 22.69 -12.23
N SER A 298 0.04 23.85 -11.93
CA SER A 298 -1.40 24.01 -11.76
C SER A 298 -2.15 23.65 -13.04
N PHE A 299 -1.69 24.10 -14.21
CA PHE A 299 -2.28 23.72 -15.49
C PHE A 299 -2.10 22.24 -15.80
N CYS A 300 -0.93 21.67 -15.56
CA CYS A 300 -0.71 20.23 -15.72
C CYS A 300 -1.66 19.42 -14.82
N LYS A 301 -1.92 19.88 -13.60
CA LYS A 301 -2.86 19.26 -12.68
C LYS A 301 -4.30 19.34 -13.18
N LEU A 302 -4.72 20.52 -13.68
CA LEU A 302 -6.04 20.70 -14.29
C LEU A 302 -6.20 19.78 -15.51
N TYR A 303 -5.19 19.74 -16.39
CA TYR A 303 -5.18 18.84 -17.52
C TYR A 303 -5.38 17.37 -17.11
N VAL A 304 -4.66 16.92 -16.09
CA VAL A 304 -4.86 15.56 -15.56
C VAL A 304 -6.32 15.39 -15.10
N ALA A 305 -6.87 16.34 -14.34
CA ALA A 305 -8.25 16.22 -13.83
C ALA A 305 -9.29 16.12 -14.96
N LEU A 306 -9.13 16.92 -16.03
CA LEU A 306 -10.10 16.99 -17.14
C LEU A 306 -9.95 15.87 -18.18
N THR A 307 -8.83 15.12 -18.16
CA THR A 307 -8.54 14.07 -19.16
C THR A 307 -8.62 12.64 -18.62
N ARG A 308 -9.17 12.45 -17.41
CA ARG A 308 -9.29 11.09 -16.84
C ARG A 308 -10.55 10.35 -17.26
N SER A 309 -11.57 11.07 -17.70
CA SER A 309 -12.81 10.46 -18.19
C SER A 309 -12.68 9.95 -19.62
N SER A 310 -13.24 8.78 -19.88
CA SER A 310 -13.40 8.27 -21.25
C SER A 310 -14.74 8.66 -21.88
N HIS A 311 -15.78 8.89 -21.07
CA HIS A 311 -17.14 9.18 -21.54
C HIS A 311 -17.81 10.35 -20.80
N GLY A 312 -17.82 10.34 -19.47
CA GLY A 312 -18.52 11.33 -18.66
C GLY A 312 -17.58 12.21 -17.84
N LEU A 313 -17.53 13.52 -18.12
CA LEU A 313 -16.78 14.51 -17.34
C LEU A 313 -17.73 15.50 -16.67
N TYR A 314 -17.70 15.54 -15.35
CA TYR A 314 -18.56 16.39 -14.54
C TYR A 314 -17.73 17.27 -13.64
N VAL A 315 -17.70 18.56 -13.90
CA VAL A 315 -16.96 19.54 -13.11
C VAL A 315 -17.95 20.36 -12.29
N ILE A 316 -17.69 20.52 -11.00
CA ILE A 316 -18.53 21.29 -10.10
C ILE A 316 -17.66 22.32 -9.38
N THR A 317 -18.02 23.58 -9.44
CA THR A 317 -17.34 24.63 -8.68
C THR A 317 -18.35 25.50 -7.93
N ALA A 318 -17.90 26.12 -6.86
CA ALA A 318 -18.64 27.25 -6.31
C ALA A 318 -18.44 28.50 -7.19
N LYS A 319 -19.29 29.48 -7.00
CA LYS A 319 -19.15 30.79 -7.61
C LYS A 319 -17.75 31.36 -7.31
N PRO A 320 -16.94 31.69 -8.33
CA PRO A 320 -15.60 32.17 -8.09
C PRO A 320 -15.63 33.56 -7.44
N GLY A 321 -14.77 33.76 -6.44
CA GLY A 321 -14.47 35.09 -5.93
C GLY A 321 -13.44 35.82 -6.82
N ASN A 322 -12.72 36.78 -6.24
CA ASN A 322 -11.68 37.54 -6.95
C ASN A 322 -10.34 36.80 -7.09
N SER A 323 -10.26 35.54 -6.67
CA SER A 323 -9.02 34.74 -6.72
C SER A 323 -8.83 34.08 -8.08
N GLU A 324 -7.67 34.25 -8.68
CA GLU A 324 -7.28 33.62 -9.95
C GLU A 324 -6.99 32.12 -9.74
N ASN A 325 -8.04 31.33 -9.50
CA ASN A 325 -8.00 29.90 -9.31
C ASN A 325 -8.63 29.14 -10.49
N TYR A 326 -8.73 27.82 -10.41
CA TYR A 326 -9.34 27.00 -11.46
C TYR A 326 -10.81 27.35 -11.71
N ALA A 327 -11.59 27.64 -10.68
CA ALA A 327 -13.01 28.00 -10.83
C ALA A 327 -13.15 29.29 -11.65
N GLN A 328 -12.35 30.32 -11.35
CA GLN A 328 -12.32 31.56 -12.12
C GLN A 328 -11.89 31.31 -13.58
N LEU A 329 -10.85 30.50 -13.78
CA LEU A 329 -10.38 30.16 -15.12
C LEU A 329 -11.47 29.47 -15.94
N LEU A 330 -12.11 28.44 -15.38
CA LEU A 330 -13.17 27.69 -16.07
C LEU A 330 -14.39 28.57 -16.35
N THR A 331 -14.78 29.41 -15.41
CA THR A 331 -15.91 30.34 -15.60
C THR A 331 -15.62 31.34 -16.72
N THR A 332 -14.41 31.90 -16.77
CA THR A 332 -14.05 32.89 -17.81
C THR A 332 -13.85 32.27 -19.19
N THR A 333 -13.46 30.99 -19.27
CA THR A 333 -13.13 30.34 -20.54
C THR A 333 -14.24 29.48 -21.12
N LEU A 334 -15.03 28.81 -20.28
CA LEU A 334 -16.03 27.81 -20.71
C LEU A 334 -17.48 28.26 -20.54
N ALA A 335 -17.78 29.22 -19.64
CA ALA A 335 -19.16 29.62 -19.42
C ALA A 335 -19.78 30.25 -20.69
N LYS A 336 -20.89 29.70 -21.16
CA LYS A 336 -21.63 30.17 -22.32
C LYS A 336 -22.86 31.00 -21.95
N GLY A 337 -22.92 31.55 -20.74
CA GLY A 337 -24.05 32.29 -20.17
C GLY A 337 -24.83 31.48 -19.13
N GLU A 338 -25.86 32.10 -18.53
CA GLU A 338 -26.74 31.39 -17.60
C GLU A 338 -27.57 30.36 -18.36
N GLY A 339 -27.30 29.08 -18.06
CA GLY A 339 -27.94 27.94 -18.66
C GLY A 339 -29.11 27.40 -17.83
N ASN A 340 -29.52 26.19 -18.15
CA ASN A 340 -30.54 25.48 -17.39
C ASN A 340 -30.03 25.15 -15.97
N SER A 341 -30.94 24.94 -15.04
CA SER A 341 -30.63 24.43 -13.71
C SER A 341 -30.51 22.89 -13.74
N PHE A 342 -29.53 22.36 -13.03
CA PHE A 342 -29.35 20.93 -12.76
C PHE A 342 -29.63 20.66 -11.28
N GLY A 343 -30.30 19.55 -10.99
CA GLY A 343 -30.55 19.10 -9.63
C GLY A 343 -31.98 19.37 -9.16
N ASP A 344 -32.19 19.09 -7.88
CA ASP A 344 -33.48 19.29 -7.22
C ASP A 344 -33.68 20.78 -6.88
N GLU A 345 -34.94 21.21 -6.71
CA GLU A 345 -35.27 22.62 -6.36
C GLU A 345 -34.62 23.09 -5.03
N SER A 346 -34.31 22.17 -4.14
CA SER A 346 -33.67 22.46 -2.85
C SER A 346 -32.17 22.76 -2.96
N GLU A 347 -31.49 22.25 -3.97
CA GLU A 347 -30.04 22.33 -4.15
C GLU A 347 -29.69 22.43 -5.65
N PRO A 348 -30.12 23.51 -6.31
CA PRO A 348 -29.91 23.70 -7.74
C PRO A 348 -28.45 24.07 -8.04
N ALA A 349 -27.90 23.54 -9.14
CA ALA A 349 -26.66 24.01 -9.70
C ALA A 349 -26.88 24.62 -11.08
N ASN A 350 -26.20 25.71 -11.39
CA ASN A 350 -26.29 26.36 -12.69
C ASN A 350 -25.44 25.63 -13.71
N VAL A 351 -26.00 25.30 -14.86
CA VAL A 351 -25.28 24.70 -15.97
C VAL A 351 -24.50 25.79 -16.72
N MET A 352 -23.19 25.82 -16.55
CA MET A 352 -22.31 26.80 -17.17
C MET A 352 -21.83 26.36 -18.56
N PHE A 353 -21.67 25.04 -18.75
CA PHE A 353 -21.30 24.42 -20.02
C PHE A 353 -21.86 23.01 -20.08
N GLU A 354 -22.40 22.62 -21.23
CA GLU A 354 -22.86 21.26 -21.49
C GLU A 354 -22.55 20.89 -22.94
N GLU A 355 -21.99 19.68 -23.13
CA GLU A 355 -21.76 19.07 -24.42
C GLU A 355 -22.07 17.59 -24.34
N GLY A 356 -22.90 17.10 -25.27
CA GLY A 356 -23.44 15.74 -25.21
C GLY A 356 -24.69 15.63 -24.35
N SER A 357 -25.00 14.44 -23.86
CA SER A 357 -26.17 14.19 -23.00
C SER A 357 -25.97 12.95 -22.14
N PHE A 358 -26.75 12.78 -21.07
CA PHE A 358 -26.73 11.59 -20.22
C PHE A 358 -27.10 10.28 -20.96
N ASP A 359 -27.59 10.34 -22.17
CA ASP A 359 -27.95 9.15 -22.98
C ASP A 359 -26.74 8.31 -23.38
N TRP A 360 -25.51 8.81 -23.24
CA TRP A 360 -24.30 8.05 -23.47
C TRP A 360 -24.22 6.79 -22.60
N VAL A 361 -24.75 6.81 -21.38
CA VAL A 361 -24.80 5.66 -20.47
C VAL A 361 -25.56 4.50 -21.12
N ARG A 362 -26.71 4.79 -21.70
CA ARG A 362 -27.51 3.77 -22.42
C ARG A 362 -26.80 3.28 -23.67
N ALA A 363 -26.17 4.18 -24.41
CA ALA A 363 -25.43 3.83 -25.62
C ALA A 363 -24.29 2.84 -25.31
N LYS A 364 -23.53 3.07 -24.25
CA LYS A 364 -22.45 2.18 -23.83
C LYS A 364 -22.96 0.80 -23.40
N LEU A 365 -24.03 0.74 -22.61
CA LEU A 365 -24.63 -0.52 -22.19
C LEU A 365 -25.09 -1.41 -23.37
N VAL A 366 -25.56 -0.79 -24.44
CA VAL A 366 -25.95 -1.52 -25.66
C VAL A 366 -24.72 -2.05 -26.41
N GLU A 367 -23.61 -1.32 -26.37
CA GLU A 367 -22.36 -1.72 -27.03
C GLU A 367 -21.65 -2.86 -26.30
N GLU A 368 -21.68 -2.87 -24.98
CA GLU A 368 -21.11 -3.94 -24.14
C GLU A 368 -21.97 -5.21 -24.12
N ALA A 369 -23.25 -5.13 -24.51
CA ALA A 369 -24.14 -6.28 -24.62
C ALA A 369 -23.81 -7.22 -25.80
N LYS A 370 -22.77 -6.95 -26.58
CA LYS A 370 -22.20 -7.94 -27.50
C LYS A 370 -21.68 -9.11 -26.69
N PRO A 371 -22.06 -10.37 -26.97
CA PRO A 371 -21.64 -11.50 -26.18
C PRO A 371 -20.11 -11.59 -26.20
N VAL A 372 -19.48 -11.18 -25.11
CA VAL A 372 -18.12 -11.61 -24.79
C VAL A 372 -18.26 -13.12 -24.62
N ALA A 373 -17.53 -13.90 -25.42
CA ALA A 373 -17.44 -15.33 -25.21
C ALA A 373 -17.12 -15.56 -23.74
N GLU A 374 -18.01 -16.24 -23.01
CA GLU A 374 -17.74 -16.59 -21.61
C GLU A 374 -16.35 -17.23 -21.58
N PRO A 375 -15.41 -16.71 -20.76
CA PRO A 375 -14.14 -17.38 -20.61
C PRO A 375 -14.47 -18.80 -20.16
N GLU A 376 -14.04 -19.80 -20.93
CA GLU A 376 -14.12 -21.18 -20.50
C GLU A 376 -13.54 -21.23 -19.10
N LEU A 377 -14.39 -21.41 -18.09
CA LEU A 377 -13.96 -21.67 -16.73
C LEU A 377 -13.17 -22.96 -16.84
N ILE A 378 -11.86 -22.86 -16.95
CA ILE A 378 -10.96 -23.97 -16.73
C ILE A 378 -11.35 -24.46 -15.34
N GLY A 379 -12.12 -25.56 -15.32
CA GLY A 379 -12.63 -26.13 -14.10
C GLY A 379 -11.47 -26.26 -13.14
N ALA A 380 -11.44 -25.40 -12.11
CA ALA A 380 -10.46 -25.53 -11.06
C ALA A 380 -10.66 -26.95 -10.53
N LYS A 381 -9.81 -27.89 -10.96
CA LYS A 381 -9.68 -29.14 -10.25
C LYS A 381 -9.52 -28.71 -8.78
N ARG A 382 -10.44 -29.14 -7.92
CA ARG A 382 -10.23 -29.01 -6.49
C ARG A 382 -8.82 -29.53 -6.26
N GLY A 383 -7.90 -28.58 -6.07
CA GLY A 383 -6.51 -28.92 -5.81
C GLY A 383 -6.50 -29.82 -4.58
N ASP A 384 -5.69 -30.85 -4.66
CA ASP A 384 -5.36 -31.67 -3.51
C ASP A 384 -5.10 -30.78 -2.29
N ALA A 385 -5.38 -31.30 -1.11
CA ALA A 385 -5.26 -30.57 0.15
C ALA A 385 -4.01 -29.67 0.15
N ARG A 386 -4.16 -28.40 0.53
CA ARG A 386 -3.05 -27.43 0.57
C ARG A 386 -1.87 -28.09 1.28
N LEU A 387 -0.73 -28.12 0.62
CA LEU A 387 0.49 -28.64 1.21
C LEU A 387 0.81 -27.85 2.48
N ALA A 388 1.11 -28.55 3.56
CA ALA A 388 1.57 -27.89 4.78
C ALA A 388 2.84 -27.10 4.46
N LYS A 389 2.91 -25.84 4.89
CA LYS A 389 4.09 -25.01 4.69
C LYS A 389 5.00 -25.10 5.93
N ARG A 390 6.26 -25.49 5.73
CA ARG A 390 7.26 -25.59 6.79
C ARG A 390 8.49 -24.74 6.43
N ARG A 391 9.07 -24.06 7.41
CA ARG A 391 10.36 -23.38 7.23
C ARG A 391 11.50 -24.38 7.39
N ALA A 392 12.47 -24.34 6.48
CA ALA A 392 13.64 -25.23 6.53
C ALA A 392 14.47 -25.05 7.82
N ALA A 393 14.53 -23.84 8.36
CA ALA A 393 15.20 -23.51 9.62
C ALA A 393 14.42 -23.90 10.91
N GLY A 394 13.25 -24.51 10.78
CA GLY A 394 12.31 -24.74 11.89
C GLY A 394 12.35 -26.15 12.50
N HIS A 395 13.48 -26.80 12.59
CA HIS A 395 13.60 -28.12 13.20
C HIS A 395 13.87 -28.02 14.71
N GLY A 396 12.84 -28.32 15.48
CA GLY A 396 12.87 -28.48 16.92
C GLY A 396 12.03 -27.42 17.64
N ALA A 397 11.06 -27.84 18.42
CA ALA A 397 10.48 -27.01 19.45
C ALA A 397 11.62 -26.59 20.39
N VAL A 398 12.08 -25.34 20.28
CA VAL A 398 13.01 -24.78 21.25
C VAL A 398 12.21 -24.66 22.53
N VAL A 399 12.40 -25.58 23.46
CA VAL A 399 11.86 -25.47 24.82
C VAL A 399 12.67 -24.38 25.51
N LEU A 400 12.20 -23.13 25.41
CA LEU A 400 12.77 -22.03 26.15
C LEU A 400 12.31 -22.14 27.60
N SER A 401 13.26 -22.14 28.54
CA SER A 401 12.93 -21.95 29.94
C SER A 401 12.39 -20.55 30.17
N GLY A 402 11.52 -20.34 31.18
CA GLY A 402 10.99 -19.02 31.50
C GLY A 402 12.09 -17.96 31.72
N ALA A 403 13.26 -18.36 32.22
CA ALA A 403 14.42 -17.49 32.36
C ALA A 403 15.03 -17.06 31.01
N GLN A 404 14.97 -17.88 30.00
CA GLN A 404 15.44 -17.55 28.64
C GLN A 404 14.45 -16.66 27.88
N LEU A 405 13.14 -16.77 28.16
CA LEU A 405 12.12 -15.86 27.62
C LEU A 405 12.22 -14.42 28.17
N VAL A 406 12.73 -14.26 29.39
CA VAL A 406 12.84 -12.95 30.07
C VAL A 406 14.27 -12.39 30.01
N ALA A 407 15.21 -13.08 29.37
CA ALA A 407 16.57 -12.58 29.19
C ALA A 407 16.59 -11.44 28.16
N PHE A 408 16.80 -10.20 28.62
CA PHE A 408 16.85 -8.99 27.79
C PHE A 408 17.98 -8.97 26.72
N GLY A 409 18.85 -9.99 26.65
CA GLY A 409 19.95 -10.04 25.68
C GLY A 409 19.65 -10.77 24.35
N GLY A 410 18.46 -11.39 24.19
CA GLY A 410 18.16 -12.20 22.99
C GLY A 410 17.91 -11.38 21.72
N ALA A 411 17.38 -10.17 21.86
CA ALA A 411 17.10 -9.29 20.71
C ALA A 411 18.39 -8.74 20.09
N ASP A 412 19.38 -8.42 20.90
CA ASP A 412 20.68 -7.91 20.43
C ASP A 412 21.47 -8.99 19.69
N ALA A 413 21.44 -10.24 20.15
CA ALA A 413 22.10 -11.36 19.49
C ALA A 413 21.46 -11.68 18.12
N ILE A 414 20.14 -11.62 18.00
CA ILE A 414 19.42 -11.80 16.73
C ILE A 414 19.74 -10.66 15.76
N SER A 415 19.74 -9.42 16.25
CA SER A 415 20.07 -8.22 15.46
C SER A 415 21.53 -8.27 14.97
N PHE A 416 22.44 -8.71 15.81
CA PHE A 416 23.84 -8.91 15.45
C PHE A 416 24.00 -9.99 14.38
N GLY A 417 23.36 -11.17 14.54
CA GLY A 417 23.38 -12.22 13.55
C GLY A 417 22.90 -11.76 12.18
N LEU A 418 21.76 -11.04 12.14
CA LEU A 418 21.24 -10.47 10.89
C LEU A 418 22.19 -9.45 10.26
N ALA A 419 22.89 -8.65 11.07
CA ALA A 419 23.89 -7.70 10.58
C ALA A 419 25.10 -8.43 9.97
N VAL A 420 25.58 -9.52 10.60
CA VAL A 420 26.68 -10.37 10.06
C VAL A 420 26.29 -10.96 8.69
N HIS A 421 25.08 -11.52 8.55
CA HIS A 421 24.58 -12.02 7.26
C HIS A 421 24.54 -10.92 6.20
N LYS A 422 24.04 -9.73 6.54
CA LYS A 422 24.04 -8.58 5.61
C LYS A 422 25.42 -8.17 5.13
N VAL A 423 26.42 -8.25 5.98
CA VAL A 423 27.80 -7.94 5.60
C VAL A 423 28.34 -9.03 4.65
N PHE A 424 28.12 -10.32 4.94
CA PHE A 424 28.49 -11.40 4.03
C PHE A 424 27.76 -11.35 2.69
N GLU A 425 26.51 -10.93 2.65
CA GLU A 425 25.73 -10.73 1.43
C GLU A 425 26.40 -9.74 0.46
N GLN A 426 27.10 -8.73 0.96
CA GLN A 426 27.79 -7.75 0.11
C GLN A 426 29.06 -8.30 -0.53
N ILE A 427 29.56 -9.43 -0.04
CA ILE A 427 30.81 -10.05 -0.54
C ILE A 427 30.47 -11.03 -1.67
N GLU A 428 30.71 -10.62 -2.91
CA GLU A 428 30.59 -11.55 -4.04
C GLU A 428 31.69 -12.62 -3.97
N TRP A 429 32.93 -12.20 -4.02
CA TRP A 429 34.11 -13.04 -3.87
C TRP A 429 35.15 -12.30 -3.03
N VAL A 430 35.87 -13.05 -2.21
CA VAL A 430 36.96 -12.49 -1.39
C VAL A 430 38.19 -12.28 -2.29
N ASP A 431 38.66 -11.04 -2.30
CA ASP A 431 39.82 -10.55 -3.05
C ASP A 431 40.52 -9.42 -2.29
N ASP A 432 41.61 -8.90 -2.82
CA ASP A 432 42.37 -7.80 -2.22
C ASP A 432 41.57 -6.50 -2.06
N THR A 433 40.44 -6.36 -2.78
CA THR A 433 39.55 -5.19 -2.71
C THR A 433 38.45 -5.32 -1.66
N THR A 434 38.28 -6.52 -1.09
CA THR A 434 37.20 -6.82 -0.13
C THR A 434 37.22 -5.90 1.09
N PRO A 435 38.37 -5.59 1.74
CA PRO A 435 38.39 -4.67 2.88
C PRO A 435 37.86 -3.27 2.54
N ALA A 436 38.18 -2.74 1.36
CA ALA A 436 37.70 -1.44 0.91
C ALA A 436 36.19 -1.44 0.64
N LYS A 437 35.61 -2.56 0.22
CA LYS A 437 34.17 -2.73 0.00
C LYS A 437 33.38 -2.80 1.32
N LEU A 438 34.01 -3.28 2.40
CA LEU A 438 33.38 -3.38 3.73
C LEU A 438 33.43 -2.07 4.52
N GLU A 439 34.38 -1.18 4.25
CA GLU A 439 34.57 0.04 5.01
C GLU A 439 33.31 0.96 5.05
N PRO A 440 32.55 1.15 3.98
CA PRO A 440 31.32 1.95 4.02
C PRO A 440 30.23 1.35 4.94
N LEU A 441 30.25 0.05 5.19
CA LEU A 441 29.28 -0.62 6.06
C LEU A 441 29.62 -0.46 7.55
N ARG A 442 30.85 -0.07 7.85
CA ARG A 442 31.37 0.07 9.23
C ARG A 442 30.64 1.16 10.03
N GLU A 443 30.18 2.22 9.37
CA GLU A 443 29.41 3.28 10.02
C GLU A 443 28.07 2.76 10.58
N ALA A 444 27.39 1.90 9.83
CA ALA A 444 26.07 1.39 10.21
C ALA A 444 26.13 0.10 11.05
N MET A 445 27.16 -0.74 10.85
CA MET A 445 27.25 -2.08 11.47
C MET A 445 28.70 -2.39 11.90
N PRO A 446 29.30 -1.61 12.80
CA PRO A 446 30.73 -1.71 13.12
C PRO A 446 31.14 -3.08 13.65
N GLU A 447 30.40 -3.64 14.62
CA GLU A 447 30.70 -4.93 15.24
C GLU A 447 30.58 -6.11 14.24
N ALA A 448 29.57 -6.08 13.35
CA ALA A 448 29.38 -7.10 12.34
C ALA A 448 30.47 -7.05 11.27
N VAL A 449 30.90 -5.86 10.86
CA VAL A 449 32.04 -5.70 9.93
C VAL A 449 33.33 -6.20 10.55
N ASP A 450 33.59 -5.91 11.83
CA ASP A 450 34.78 -6.41 12.53
C ASP A 450 34.78 -7.93 12.67
N GLU A 451 33.61 -8.53 12.97
CA GLU A 451 33.42 -9.99 13.01
C GLU A 451 33.73 -10.63 11.65
N VAL A 452 33.14 -10.11 10.57
CA VAL A 452 33.37 -10.62 9.21
C VAL A 452 34.81 -10.40 8.77
N ALA A 453 35.39 -9.24 9.01
CA ALA A 453 36.79 -8.96 8.69
C ALA A 453 37.76 -9.94 9.40
N ARG A 454 37.47 -10.30 10.64
CA ARG A 454 38.22 -11.30 11.39
C ARG A 454 38.12 -12.70 10.74
N CYS A 455 36.88 -13.08 10.32
CA CYS A 455 36.69 -14.36 9.61
C CYS A 455 37.44 -14.39 8.28
N LEU A 456 37.45 -13.29 7.55
CA LEU A 456 38.16 -13.20 6.26
C LEU A 456 39.69 -13.12 6.40
N ALA A 457 40.22 -12.83 7.58
CA ALA A 457 41.64 -12.91 7.88
C ALA A 457 42.11 -14.35 8.10
N ASP A 458 41.21 -15.32 8.35
CA ASP A 458 41.51 -16.75 8.36
C ASP A 458 41.71 -17.25 6.92
N GLU A 459 42.88 -17.88 6.67
CA GLU A 459 43.27 -18.33 5.33
C GLU A 459 42.29 -19.39 4.76
N THR A 460 41.75 -20.25 5.62
CA THR A 460 40.82 -21.33 5.23
C THR A 460 39.48 -20.72 4.79
N VAL A 461 38.97 -19.77 5.56
CA VAL A 461 37.70 -19.05 5.26
C VAL A 461 37.88 -18.19 4.01
N ALA A 462 38.96 -17.41 3.92
CA ALA A 462 39.23 -16.57 2.76
C ALA A 462 39.31 -17.35 1.48
N LYS A 463 40.06 -18.47 1.48
CA LYS A 463 40.20 -19.38 0.33
C LYS A 463 38.87 -20.01 -0.08
N ARG A 464 37.98 -20.32 0.88
CA ARG A 464 36.67 -20.91 0.61
C ARG A 464 35.70 -19.93 -0.02
N LEU A 465 35.83 -18.66 0.32
CA LEU A 465 34.97 -17.56 -0.19
C LEU A 465 35.60 -16.81 -1.38
N ALA A 466 36.84 -17.15 -1.76
CA ALA A 466 37.47 -16.62 -2.97
C ALA A 466 36.83 -17.21 -4.24
N LYS A 467 36.97 -16.51 -5.36
CA LYS A 467 36.44 -16.97 -6.64
C LYS A 467 37.16 -18.27 -7.07
N PRO A 468 36.43 -19.39 -7.21
CA PRO A 468 37.03 -20.65 -7.66
C PRO A 468 37.40 -20.58 -9.14
N GLU A 469 38.29 -21.49 -9.58
CA GLU A 469 38.57 -21.68 -11.00
C GLU A 469 37.37 -22.32 -11.72
N GLY A 470 37.12 -21.89 -12.94
CA GLY A 470 36.04 -22.39 -13.79
C GLY A 470 34.74 -21.61 -13.70
N ASP A 471 33.71 -22.14 -14.35
CA ASP A 471 32.37 -21.52 -14.38
C ASP A 471 31.60 -21.93 -13.11
N VAL A 472 31.21 -20.93 -12.33
CA VAL A 472 30.47 -21.08 -11.07
C VAL A 472 29.40 -20.04 -10.97
N GLN A 473 28.19 -20.50 -10.68
CA GLN A 473 27.07 -19.61 -10.35
C GLN A 473 27.03 -19.39 -8.83
N LEU A 474 27.10 -18.13 -8.41
CA LEU A 474 27.02 -17.74 -6.99
C LEU A 474 25.60 -17.33 -6.64
N TRP A 475 25.02 -17.93 -5.60
CA TRP A 475 23.78 -17.51 -4.97
C TRP A 475 24.10 -16.94 -3.59
N ARG A 476 23.47 -15.78 -3.24
CA ARG A 476 23.61 -15.13 -1.93
C ARG A 476 22.22 -14.74 -1.43
N GLU A 477 21.91 -15.00 -0.18
CA GLU A 477 20.61 -14.73 0.47
C GLU A 477 19.42 -15.10 -0.44
N ARG A 478 19.54 -16.27 -1.09
CA ARG A 478 18.56 -16.68 -2.10
C ARG A 478 17.40 -17.41 -1.47
N VAL A 479 16.22 -16.78 -1.51
CA VAL A 479 14.95 -17.38 -1.07
C VAL A 479 14.58 -18.54 -1.98
N PHE A 480 14.07 -19.63 -1.40
CA PHE A 480 13.53 -20.76 -2.14
C PHE A 480 12.21 -21.26 -1.54
N ASP A 481 11.38 -21.79 -2.41
CA ASP A 481 10.20 -22.60 -2.10
C ASP A 481 10.28 -23.90 -2.90
N VAL A 482 10.22 -25.04 -2.23
CA VAL A 482 10.31 -26.36 -2.87
C VAL A 482 9.37 -27.34 -2.20
N VAL A 483 8.79 -28.25 -2.96
CA VAL A 483 7.96 -29.33 -2.40
C VAL A 483 8.84 -30.55 -2.13
N LEU A 484 9.00 -30.93 -0.86
CA LEU A 484 9.66 -32.14 -0.41
C LEU A 484 8.65 -32.96 0.40
N ASP A 485 8.59 -34.28 0.15
CA ASP A 485 7.73 -35.22 0.89
C ASP A 485 6.28 -34.74 1.08
N ASN A 486 5.71 -34.13 0.04
CA ASN A 486 4.36 -33.56 0.04
C ASN A 486 4.16 -32.37 1.00
N GLU A 487 5.24 -31.72 1.45
CA GLU A 487 5.24 -30.47 2.20
C GLU A 487 5.93 -29.37 1.39
N MET A 488 5.42 -28.14 1.49
CA MET A 488 6.09 -26.97 0.92
C MET A 488 7.15 -26.48 1.91
N ILE A 489 8.41 -26.60 1.56
CA ILE A 489 9.54 -26.14 2.35
C ILE A 489 10.00 -24.79 1.83
N SER A 490 10.04 -23.81 2.70
CA SER A 490 10.54 -22.46 2.42
C SER A 490 11.81 -22.18 3.22
N GLY A 491 12.76 -21.51 2.61
CA GLY A 491 14.00 -21.14 3.28
C GLY A 491 14.80 -20.09 2.52
N VAL A 492 15.95 -19.77 3.05
CA VAL A 492 16.93 -18.88 2.43
C VAL A 492 18.28 -19.57 2.46
N PHE A 493 18.96 -19.62 1.35
CA PHE A 493 20.36 -20.04 1.29
C PHE A 493 21.26 -18.81 1.52
N ASP A 494 22.07 -18.83 2.54
CA ASP A 494 23.00 -17.72 2.82
C ASP A 494 24.01 -17.58 1.67
N ARG A 495 24.68 -18.68 1.30
CA ARG A 495 25.60 -18.72 0.19
C ARG A 495 25.64 -20.09 -0.48
N VAL A 496 25.57 -20.14 -1.81
CA VAL A 496 25.71 -21.37 -2.59
C VAL A 496 26.63 -21.15 -3.77
N HIS A 497 27.58 -22.05 -3.96
CA HIS A 497 28.38 -22.15 -5.16
C HIS A 497 27.85 -23.31 -6.01
N VAL A 498 27.29 -23.02 -7.19
CA VAL A 498 26.73 -24.03 -8.09
C VAL A 498 27.64 -24.19 -9.29
N TYR A 499 28.16 -25.42 -9.46
CA TYR A 499 28.95 -25.85 -10.60
C TYR A 499 28.09 -26.72 -11.53
N ALA A 500 28.63 -27.13 -12.66
CA ALA A 500 27.93 -27.99 -13.61
C ALA A 500 27.63 -29.40 -13.05
N ASP A 501 28.49 -29.91 -12.18
CA ASP A 501 28.46 -31.29 -11.68
C ASP A 501 28.32 -31.41 -10.16
N ARG A 502 28.47 -30.32 -9.43
CA ARG A 502 28.42 -30.28 -7.96
C ARG A 502 27.93 -28.95 -7.44
N ALA A 503 27.62 -28.89 -6.16
CA ALA A 503 27.34 -27.62 -5.50
C ALA A 503 27.85 -27.60 -4.05
N GLU A 504 27.99 -26.41 -3.50
CA GLU A 504 28.36 -26.21 -2.11
C GLU A 504 27.45 -25.17 -1.46
N ILE A 505 26.85 -25.52 -0.32
CA ILE A 505 26.08 -24.64 0.55
C ILE A 505 26.98 -24.20 1.70
N ILE A 506 27.08 -22.92 1.95
CA ILE A 506 27.77 -22.35 3.11
C ILE A 506 26.73 -21.53 3.88
N ASP A 507 26.46 -21.93 5.10
CA ASP A 507 25.47 -21.31 5.97
C ASP A 507 26.20 -20.66 7.16
N PHE A 508 25.87 -19.37 7.44
CA PHE A 508 26.58 -18.58 8.43
C PHE A 508 25.92 -18.71 9.80
N LYS A 509 26.73 -18.89 10.85
CA LYS A 509 26.27 -19.02 12.23
C LYS A 509 27.04 -18.08 13.15
N SER A 510 26.35 -17.12 13.75
CA SER A 510 26.91 -16.16 14.71
C SER A 510 26.86 -16.64 16.17
N ASP A 511 26.56 -17.93 16.38
CA ASP A 511 26.57 -18.51 17.73
C ASP A 511 27.96 -18.39 18.36
N ARG A 512 27.99 -17.95 19.62
CA ARG A 512 29.20 -17.95 20.42
C ARG A 512 29.49 -19.36 20.90
N VAL A 513 30.27 -20.10 20.12
CA VAL A 513 30.80 -21.40 20.51
C VAL A 513 32.00 -21.15 21.44
N GLY A 514 31.91 -21.58 22.67
CA GLY A 514 32.92 -21.38 23.71
C GLY A 514 33.00 -22.60 24.63
N ASP A 515 33.68 -22.51 25.78
CA ASP A 515 34.07 -23.57 26.72
C ASP A 515 33.02 -24.62 27.13
N LYS A 516 31.74 -24.42 26.73
CA LYS A 516 30.63 -25.32 27.10
C LYS A 516 30.11 -26.21 25.97
N LEU A 517 30.49 -25.96 24.72
CA LEU A 517 30.00 -26.72 23.56
C LEU A 517 31.15 -26.85 22.56
N SER A 518 31.51 -28.08 22.12
CA SER A 518 32.46 -28.22 21.03
C SER A 518 31.84 -27.76 19.69
N LEU A 519 32.70 -27.41 18.73
CA LEU A 519 32.27 -27.06 17.38
C LEU A 519 31.44 -28.17 16.72
N GLU A 520 31.78 -29.43 16.98
CA GLU A 520 31.07 -30.58 16.47
C GLU A 520 29.65 -30.68 17.04
N GLN A 521 29.51 -30.51 18.36
CA GLN A 521 28.18 -30.48 19.01
C GLN A 521 27.33 -29.31 18.53
N ALA A 522 27.96 -28.15 18.27
CA ALA A 522 27.23 -27.00 17.67
C ALA A 522 26.79 -27.30 16.25
N ALA A 523 27.61 -27.99 15.45
CA ALA A 523 27.27 -28.37 14.09
C ALA A 523 26.15 -29.43 14.04
N GLU A 524 26.14 -30.42 14.95
CA GLU A 524 25.07 -31.41 15.06
C GLU A 524 23.68 -30.78 15.23
N LYS A 525 23.57 -29.65 15.95
CA LYS A 525 22.32 -28.89 16.11
C LYS A 525 21.74 -28.46 14.77
N TYR A 526 22.59 -28.14 13.79
CA TYR A 526 22.19 -27.62 12.48
C TYR A 526 22.14 -28.69 11.39
N ALA A 527 22.59 -29.92 11.65
CA ALA A 527 22.58 -31.02 10.68
C ALA A 527 21.19 -31.26 10.03
N PRO A 528 20.04 -31.22 10.77
CA PRO A 528 18.72 -31.38 10.13
C PRO A 528 18.38 -30.25 9.16
N GLN A 529 18.78 -29.01 9.46
CA GLN A 529 18.60 -27.86 8.57
C GLN A 529 19.42 -28.06 7.28
N MET A 530 20.68 -28.44 7.43
CA MET A 530 21.58 -28.64 6.29
C MET A 530 21.16 -29.84 5.41
N ALA A 531 20.61 -30.90 6.00
CA ALA A 531 20.00 -32.00 5.26
C ALA A 531 18.81 -31.52 4.41
N THR A 532 17.93 -30.69 4.99
CA THR A 532 16.80 -30.10 4.27
C THR A 532 17.27 -29.16 3.14
N TYR A 533 18.31 -28.38 3.39
CA TYR A 533 18.89 -27.49 2.38
C TYR A 533 19.53 -28.28 1.23
N ARG A 534 20.21 -29.39 1.54
CA ARG A 534 20.79 -30.32 0.53
C ARG A 534 19.69 -30.86 -0.39
N GLN A 535 18.60 -31.38 0.18
CA GLN A 535 17.46 -31.90 -0.57
C GLN A 535 16.80 -30.80 -1.43
N ALA A 536 16.59 -29.59 -0.85
CA ALA A 536 16.04 -28.47 -1.56
C ALA A 536 16.92 -28.07 -2.77
N LEU A 537 18.22 -27.94 -2.56
CA LEU A 537 19.16 -27.59 -3.63
C LEU A 537 19.24 -28.65 -4.70
N ALA A 538 19.25 -29.93 -4.31
CA ALA A 538 19.23 -31.06 -5.26
C ALA A 538 18.02 -30.98 -6.19
N LYS A 539 16.84 -30.69 -5.62
CA LYS A 539 15.61 -30.54 -6.40
C LYS A 539 15.59 -29.31 -7.31
N LEU A 540 16.19 -28.22 -6.87
CA LEU A 540 16.25 -26.95 -7.64
C LEU A 540 17.26 -27.00 -8.78
N THR A 541 18.37 -27.74 -8.60
CA THR A 541 19.47 -27.79 -9.58
C THR A 541 19.46 -29.05 -10.42
N GLY A 542 18.77 -30.11 -9.99
CA GLY A 542 18.82 -31.43 -10.61
C GLY A 542 20.08 -32.23 -10.25
N LEU A 543 20.94 -31.72 -9.37
CA LEU A 543 22.13 -32.43 -8.90
C LEU A 543 21.75 -33.57 -7.92
N ALA A 544 22.56 -34.61 -7.87
CA ALA A 544 22.44 -35.65 -6.83
C ALA A 544 22.78 -35.04 -5.45
N GLU A 545 22.09 -35.45 -4.39
CA GLU A 545 22.40 -34.98 -3.02
C GLU A 545 23.87 -35.27 -2.62
N SER A 546 24.44 -36.36 -3.08
CA SER A 546 25.86 -36.74 -2.88
C SER A 546 26.86 -35.78 -3.55
N ALA A 547 26.42 -35.01 -4.54
CA ALA A 547 27.22 -34.00 -5.21
C ALA A 547 27.13 -32.61 -4.53
N ILE A 548 26.32 -32.48 -3.46
CA ILE A 548 26.12 -31.25 -2.73
C ILE A 548 26.81 -31.32 -1.38
N ARG A 549 27.82 -30.49 -1.20
CA ARG A 549 28.53 -30.31 0.07
C ARG A 549 27.81 -29.24 0.90
N CYS A 550 27.70 -29.47 2.20
CA CYS A 550 27.16 -28.50 3.15
C CYS A 550 28.22 -28.15 4.20
N SER A 551 28.41 -26.86 4.43
CA SER A 551 29.37 -26.34 5.40
C SER A 551 28.70 -25.28 6.26
N LEU A 552 29.02 -25.25 7.56
CA LEU A 552 28.66 -24.21 8.50
C LEU A 552 29.87 -23.33 8.76
N LEU A 553 29.75 -22.04 8.58
CA LEU A 553 30.75 -21.07 9.01
C LEU A 553 30.34 -20.45 10.34
N PHE A 554 30.95 -20.87 11.43
CA PHE A 554 30.80 -20.25 12.72
C PHE A 554 31.67 -18.99 12.79
N THR A 555 31.04 -17.83 12.78
CA THR A 555 31.73 -16.55 12.60
C THR A 555 32.54 -16.15 13.83
N HIS A 556 32.06 -16.47 15.04
CA HIS A 556 32.78 -16.12 16.27
C HIS A 556 34.14 -16.83 16.39
N PRO A 557 34.25 -18.18 16.22
CA PRO A 557 35.53 -18.87 16.23
C PRO A 557 36.24 -18.87 14.85
N CYS A 558 35.64 -18.25 13.81
CA CYS A 558 36.15 -18.25 12.43
C CYS A 558 36.43 -19.64 11.89
N ALA A 559 35.50 -20.58 12.12
CA ALA A 559 35.71 -22.00 11.80
C ALA A 559 34.67 -22.54 10.82
N LEU A 560 35.15 -23.28 9.81
CA LEU A 560 34.31 -24.03 8.86
C LEU A 560 34.18 -25.47 9.32
N VAL A 561 32.95 -25.97 9.40
CA VAL A 561 32.62 -27.36 9.75
C VAL A 561 31.77 -27.94 8.63
N GLU A 562 32.20 -29.08 8.08
CA GLU A 562 31.44 -29.81 7.06
C GLU A 562 30.37 -30.70 7.74
N VAL A 563 29.12 -30.71 7.20
CA VAL A 563 27.96 -31.38 7.79
C VAL A 563 27.26 -32.30 6.78
#